data_7e7245de20572b0330aaf7a6fc035027
#
_entry.id   7e7245de20572b0330aaf7a6fc035027
#
_cell.length_a   1.000
_cell.length_b   1.000
_cell.length_c   1.000
_cell.angle_alpha   90.00
_cell.angle_beta   90.00
_cell.angle_gamma   90.00
#
_symmetry.space_group_name_H-M   'P 1'
#
loop_
_entity.id
_entity.type
_entity.pdbx_description
1 polymer ?
#
loop_
_entity_poly.entity_id
_entity_poly.type
_entity_poly.pdbx_seq_one_letter_code
_entity_poly.pdbx_strand_id
1 'polypeptide(L)'
;VFLSWTATKNIFKNLDELLWQKIKYTVESARTILVTRQYFEKKWLINFCNNLKYGNFFKIYNLELSNKQITIVASGPSLENSIEILKQYRNKLFIICLSSACSILNYFKIEPDLYLSTDGGFWAGEHLKILKDSPTPLLLPFEGFCKKSILKKCKIIPAVYNDGLTSNIINE
;
A
#
# COMPACT_ATOMS: atom_id res chain seq x y z
N VAL A 1 -11.71 -32.21 3.90
CA VAL A 1 -10.80 -33.31 3.50
C VAL A 1 -10.76 -33.35 1.98
N PHE A 2 -9.55 -33.30 1.41
CA PHE A 2 -9.36 -33.43 -0.04
C PHE A 2 -8.92 -34.87 -0.32
N LEU A 3 -9.56 -35.49 -1.30
CA LEU A 3 -9.25 -36.87 -1.71
C LEU A 3 -9.08 -36.93 -3.22
N SER A 4 -8.02 -37.56 -3.68
CA SER A 4 -7.86 -37.88 -5.10
C SER A 4 -8.67 -39.10 -5.46
N TRP A 5 -9.39 -39.06 -6.59
CA TRP A 5 -10.04 -40.25 -7.11
C TRP A 5 -8.98 -41.23 -7.64
N THR A 6 -9.04 -42.45 -7.15
CA THR A 6 -8.00 -43.50 -7.38
C THR A 6 -7.71 -43.74 -8.86
N ALA A 7 -8.73 -43.73 -9.71
CA ALA A 7 -8.54 -43.90 -11.15
C ALA A 7 -7.70 -42.77 -11.77
N THR A 8 -8.00 -41.52 -11.44
CA THR A 8 -7.23 -40.33 -11.90
C THR A 8 -5.79 -40.38 -11.40
N LYS A 9 -5.60 -40.73 -10.13
CA LYS A 9 -4.28 -40.87 -9.53
C LYS A 9 -3.40 -41.90 -10.22
N ASN A 10 -3.99 -43.02 -10.63
CA ASN A 10 -3.25 -44.10 -11.28
C ASN A 10 -2.90 -43.78 -12.73
N ILE A 11 -3.79 -43.09 -13.46
CA ILE A 11 -3.61 -42.75 -14.88
C ILE A 11 -2.73 -41.50 -15.04
N PHE A 12 -2.92 -40.49 -14.18
CA PHE A 12 -2.26 -39.18 -14.29
C PHE A 12 -1.46 -38.85 -13.05
N LYS A 13 -0.49 -39.70 -12.66
CA LYS A 13 0.32 -39.51 -11.44
C LYS A 13 0.95 -38.16 -11.33
N ASN A 14 1.62 -37.68 -12.38
CA ASN A 14 2.32 -36.39 -12.34
C ASN A 14 1.35 -35.22 -12.16
N LEU A 15 0.16 -35.29 -12.74
CA LEU A 15 -0.87 -34.29 -12.58
C LEU A 15 -1.43 -34.29 -11.14
N ASP A 16 -1.69 -35.47 -10.59
CA ASP A 16 -2.15 -35.63 -9.20
C ASP A 16 -1.14 -35.06 -8.21
N GLU A 17 0.14 -35.36 -8.36
CA GLU A 17 1.22 -34.81 -7.51
C GLU A 17 1.29 -33.29 -7.63
N LEU A 18 1.22 -32.72 -8.83
CA LEU A 18 1.22 -31.28 -9.06
C LEU A 18 0.02 -30.60 -8.40
N LEU A 19 -1.17 -31.18 -8.53
CA LEU A 19 -2.39 -30.69 -7.89
C LEU A 19 -2.29 -30.70 -6.37
N TRP A 20 -1.75 -31.78 -5.78
CA TRP A 20 -1.53 -31.86 -4.34
C TRP A 20 -0.52 -30.83 -3.84
N GLN A 21 0.57 -30.60 -4.57
CA GLN A 21 1.53 -29.55 -4.23
C GLN A 21 0.84 -28.16 -4.25
N LYS A 22 0.03 -27.88 -5.27
CA LYS A 22 -0.73 -26.63 -5.38
C LYS A 22 -1.75 -26.46 -4.25
N ILE A 23 -2.49 -27.53 -3.91
CA ILE A 23 -3.45 -27.51 -2.79
C ILE A 23 -2.74 -27.23 -1.47
N LYS A 24 -1.65 -27.95 -1.17
CA LYS A 24 -0.84 -27.71 0.05
C LYS A 24 -0.37 -26.27 0.12
N TYR A 25 0.25 -25.78 -0.94
CA TYR A 25 0.73 -24.40 -1.01
C TYR A 25 -0.40 -23.38 -0.77
N THR A 26 -1.56 -23.57 -1.39
CA THR A 26 -2.72 -22.68 -1.23
C THR A 26 -3.22 -22.69 0.21
N VAL A 27 -3.34 -23.86 0.83
CA VAL A 27 -3.78 -23.99 2.24
C VAL A 27 -2.78 -23.35 3.21
N GLU A 28 -1.48 -23.57 3.01
CA GLU A 28 -0.43 -22.96 3.83
C GLU A 28 -0.41 -21.44 3.67
N SER A 29 -0.52 -20.94 2.45
CA SER A 29 -0.61 -19.49 2.18
C SER A 29 -1.84 -18.87 2.82
N ALA A 30 -3.01 -19.49 2.69
CA ALA A 30 -4.25 -19.04 3.33
C ALA A 30 -4.12 -19.01 4.87
N ARG A 31 -3.49 -20.03 5.46
CA ARG A 31 -3.22 -20.06 6.91
C ARG A 31 -2.33 -18.89 7.35
N THR A 32 -1.27 -18.61 6.61
CA THR A 32 -0.35 -17.50 6.91
C THR A 32 -1.09 -16.16 6.85
N ILE A 33 -1.93 -15.95 5.83
CA ILE A 33 -2.76 -14.74 5.71
C ILE A 33 -3.70 -14.60 6.90
N LEU A 34 -4.39 -15.68 7.31
CA LEU A 34 -5.31 -15.67 8.44
C LEU A 34 -4.60 -15.36 9.76
N VAL A 35 -3.44 -15.97 10.03
CA VAL A 35 -2.64 -15.69 11.23
C VAL A 35 -2.19 -14.22 11.25
N THR A 36 -1.73 -13.69 10.13
CA THR A 36 -1.34 -12.28 10.02
C THR A 36 -2.53 -11.36 10.29
N ARG A 37 -3.69 -11.66 9.72
CA ARG A 37 -4.93 -10.89 9.96
C ARG A 37 -5.34 -10.92 11.43
N GLN A 38 -5.38 -12.09 12.06
CA GLN A 38 -5.71 -12.24 13.48
C GLN A 38 -4.76 -11.44 14.39
N TYR A 39 -3.46 -11.43 14.06
CA TYR A 39 -2.47 -10.69 14.84
C TYR A 39 -2.64 -9.17 14.74
N PHE A 40 -2.99 -8.67 13.55
CA PHE A 40 -3.06 -7.24 13.28
C PHE A 40 -4.47 -6.64 13.29
N GLU A 41 -5.54 -7.45 13.30
CA GLU A 41 -6.93 -7.01 13.14
C GLU A 41 -7.33 -5.87 14.07
N LYS A 42 -7.01 -5.99 15.36
CA LYS A 42 -7.32 -4.96 16.37
C LYS A 42 -6.65 -3.62 16.03
N LYS A 43 -5.41 -3.68 15.58
CA LYS A 43 -4.64 -2.49 15.21
C LYS A 43 -5.20 -1.84 13.96
N TRP A 44 -5.49 -2.65 12.95
CA TRP A 44 -6.10 -2.18 11.71
C TRP A 44 -7.48 -1.55 11.94
N LEU A 45 -8.30 -2.16 12.79
CA LEU A 45 -9.60 -1.60 13.16
C LEU A 45 -9.46 -0.24 13.87
N ILE A 46 -8.50 -0.10 14.79
CA ILE A 46 -8.22 1.17 15.47
C ILE A 46 -7.76 2.24 14.47
N ASN A 47 -6.87 1.87 13.53
CA ASN A 47 -6.42 2.77 12.47
C ASN A 47 -7.61 3.21 11.60
N PHE A 48 -8.43 2.26 11.18
CA PHE A 48 -9.64 2.49 10.40
C PHE A 48 -10.57 3.53 11.06
N CYS A 49 -10.93 3.33 12.34
CA CYS A 49 -11.75 4.28 13.08
C CYS A 49 -11.09 5.66 13.24
N ASN A 50 -9.77 5.70 13.45
CA ASN A 50 -9.05 6.97 13.53
C ASN A 50 -9.00 7.70 12.18
N ASN A 51 -8.75 6.95 11.10
CA ASN A 51 -8.71 7.53 9.76
C ASN A 51 -10.07 8.08 9.36
N LEU A 52 -11.17 7.34 9.57
CA LEU A 52 -12.52 7.84 9.33
C LEU A 52 -12.84 9.10 10.15
N LYS A 53 -12.47 9.10 11.44
CA LYS A 53 -12.81 10.21 12.35
C LYS A 53 -12.01 11.48 12.10
N TYR A 54 -10.74 11.37 11.72
CA TYR A 54 -9.80 12.49 11.70
C TYR A 54 -9.25 12.79 10.31
N GLY A 55 -9.50 11.93 9.32
CA GLY A 55 -8.98 12.09 7.96
C GLY A 55 -9.62 13.28 7.24
N ASN A 56 -8.77 14.13 6.67
CA ASN A 56 -9.18 15.18 5.76
C ASN A 56 -9.25 14.60 4.34
N PHE A 57 -10.36 13.92 4.03
CA PHE A 57 -10.53 13.18 2.79
C PHE A 57 -10.75 14.10 1.60
N PHE A 58 -10.12 13.74 0.51
CA PHE A 58 -10.13 14.44 -0.75
C PHE A 58 -10.46 13.46 -1.88
N LYS A 59 -11.47 13.78 -2.70
CA LYS A 59 -11.81 12.98 -3.88
C LYS A 59 -11.01 13.47 -5.09
N ILE A 60 -10.32 12.55 -5.75
CA ILE A 60 -9.72 12.82 -7.07
C ILE A 60 -10.74 12.35 -8.10
N TYR A 61 -11.25 13.28 -8.90
CA TYR A 61 -12.16 12.93 -9.98
C TYR A 61 -11.43 12.57 -11.28
N ASN A 62 -10.35 13.29 -11.60
CA ASN A 62 -9.50 13.01 -12.75
C ASN A 62 -8.06 13.38 -12.43
N LEU A 63 -7.14 12.46 -12.65
CA LEU A 63 -5.70 12.71 -12.59
C LEU A 63 -5.21 12.84 -14.04
N GLU A 64 -5.06 14.05 -14.53
CA GLU A 64 -4.47 14.27 -15.85
C GLU A 64 -2.96 14.06 -15.76
N LEU A 65 -2.51 12.85 -16.15
CA LEU A 65 -1.11 12.47 -16.22
C LEU A 65 -0.53 12.67 -17.64
N SER A 66 -1.22 13.42 -18.48
CA SER A 66 -0.82 13.63 -19.85
C SER A 66 0.64 14.10 -19.92
N ASN A 67 1.46 13.33 -20.63
CA ASN A 67 2.89 13.56 -20.87
C ASN A 67 3.85 13.40 -19.67
N LYS A 68 3.40 12.85 -18.53
CA LYS A 68 4.31 12.51 -17.41
C LYS A 68 4.52 11.01 -17.28
N GLN A 69 5.78 10.61 -17.06
CA GLN A 69 6.11 9.23 -16.72
C GLN A 69 5.89 9.00 -15.23
N ILE A 70 5.10 7.97 -14.88
CA ILE A 70 4.89 7.60 -13.49
C ILE A 70 6.14 6.90 -12.95
N THR A 71 6.65 7.40 -11.84
CA THR A 71 7.83 6.86 -11.15
C THR A 71 7.50 6.59 -9.69
N ILE A 72 7.68 5.34 -9.25
CA ILE A 72 7.51 4.95 -7.85
C ILE A 72 8.88 4.96 -7.18
N VAL A 73 8.99 5.70 -6.07
CA VAL A 73 10.23 5.86 -5.32
C VAL A 73 10.12 5.17 -3.97
N ALA A 74 11.03 4.23 -3.70
CA ALA A 74 11.18 3.50 -2.45
C ALA A 74 12.60 3.66 -1.90
N SER A 75 12.81 3.35 -0.61
CA SER A 75 14.10 3.50 0.09
C SER A 75 15.11 2.38 -0.21
N GLY A 76 15.17 1.90 -1.46
CA GLY A 76 16.19 0.92 -1.86
C GLY A 76 17.56 1.55 -2.11
N PRO A 77 18.66 0.77 -2.09
CA PRO A 77 20.02 1.29 -2.36
C PRO A 77 20.15 1.99 -3.70
N SER A 78 19.38 1.59 -4.71
CA SER A 78 19.36 2.22 -6.04
C SER A 78 18.83 3.66 -6.05
N LEU A 79 18.12 4.08 -4.98
CA LEU A 79 17.61 5.45 -4.92
C LEU A 79 18.73 6.48 -4.89
N GLU A 80 19.80 6.22 -4.16
CA GLU A 80 20.94 7.15 -4.08
C GLU A 80 21.52 7.45 -5.46
N ASN A 81 21.66 6.43 -6.30
CA ASN A 81 22.15 6.56 -7.68
C ASN A 81 21.15 7.25 -8.61
N SER A 82 19.88 7.32 -8.23
CA SER A 82 18.80 7.86 -9.06
C SER A 82 18.43 9.31 -8.72
N ILE A 83 18.97 9.87 -7.63
CA ILE A 83 18.62 11.22 -7.13
C ILE A 83 18.84 12.30 -8.20
N GLU A 84 19.98 12.29 -8.86
CA GLU A 84 20.29 13.32 -9.86
C GLU A 84 19.37 13.19 -11.10
N ILE A 85 19.01 11.97 -11.48
CA ILE A 85 18.04 11.71 -12.56
C ILE A 85 16.66 12.23 -12.18
N LEU A 86 16.21 11.97 -10.95
CA LEU A 86 14.92 12.46 -10.45
C LEU A 86 14.85 13.99 -10.46
N LYS A 87 15.93 14.68 -10.07
CA LYS A 87 16.03 16.13 -10.14
C LYS A 87 15.98 16.65 -11.57
N GLN A 88 16.84 16.09 -12.44
CA GLN A 88 16.95 16.51 -13.82
C GLN A 88 15.64 16.39 -14.59
N TYR A 89 14.90 15.29 -14.37
CA TYR A 89 13.66 15.01 -15.10
C TYR A 89 12.40 15.30 -14.30
N ARG A 90 12.48 16.03 -13.15
CA ARG A 90 11.33 16.26 -12.26
C ARG A 90 10.06 16.72 -12.97
N ASN A 91 10.19 17.60 -13.96
CA ASN A 91 9.06 18.15 -14.69
C ASN A 91 8.36 17.14 -15.63
N LYS A 92 9.06 16.07 -16.00
CA LYS A 92 8.54 15.00 -16.86
C LYS A 92 8.04 13.80 -16.09
N LEU A 93 8.20 13.82 -14.76
CA LEU A 93 7.86 12.70 -13.89
C LEU A 93 6.62 13.04 -13.03
N PHE A 94 5.77 12.04 -12.83
CA PHE A 94 4.81 12.00 -11.72
C PHE A 94 5.37 11.07 -10.66
N ILE A 95 5.87 11.64 -9.56
CA ILE A 95 6.58 10.91 -8.53
C ILE A 95 5.61 10.46 -7.44
N ILE A 96 5.49 9.14 -7.27
CA ILE A 96 4.80 8.51 -6.14
C ILE A 96 5.87 8.08 -5.13
N CYS A 97 5.89 8.71 -3.98
CA CYS A 97 6.86 8.46 -2.92
C CYS A 97 6.28 7.51 -1.87
N LEU A 98 6.87 6.33 -1.70
CA LEU A 98 6.53 5.44 -0.59
C LEU A 98 6.96 6.05 0.74
N SER A 99 6.23 5.75 1.82
CA SER A 99 6.49 6.29 3.16
C SER A 99 7.95 6.15 3.60
N SER A 100 8.61 5.03 3.28
CA SER A 100 10.01 4.78 3.62
C SER A 100 11.01 5.73 2.93
N ALA A 101 10.68 6.25 1.74
CA ALA A 101 11.53 7.15 0.98
C ALA A 101 11.29 8.64 1.30
N CYS A 102 10.28 8.96 2.08
CA CYS A 102 9.90 10.35 2.39
C CYS A 102 11.06 11.20 2.91
N SER A 103 11.79 10.71 3.89
CA SER A 103 12.93 11.44 4.50
C SER A 103 14.05 11.67 3.50
N ILE A 104 14.30 10.72 2.60
CA ILE A 104 15.34 10.81 1.58
C ILE A 104 14.99 11.90 0.56
N LEU A 105 13.79 11.85 -0.01
CA LEU A 105 13.35 12.86 -0.97
C LEU A 105 13.33 14.27 -0.35
N ASN A 106 12.87 14.38 0.90
CA ASN A 106 12.88 15.65 1.62
C ASN A 106 14.30 16.20 1.82
N TYR A 107 15.25 15.33 2.19
CA TYR A 107 16.66 15.73 2.33
C TYR A 107 17.24 16.30 1.04
N PHE A 108 16.93 15.67 -0.10
CA PHE A 108 17.36 16.12 -1.42
C PHE A 108 16.48 17.21 -2.03
N LYS A 109 15.46 17.70 -1.31
CA LYS A 109 14.50 18.72 -1.76
C LYS A 109 13.77 18.37 -3.04
N ILE A 110 13.43 17.09 -3.20
CA ILE A 110 12.60 16.58 -4.29
C ILE A 110 11.18 16.46 -3.78
N GLU A 111 10.28 17.30 -4.27
CA GLU A 111 8.86 17.23 -3.91
C GLU A 111 8.15 16.18 -4.77
N PRO A 112 7.55 15.13 -4.17
CA PRO A 112 6.74 14.18 -4.92
C PRO A 112 5.36 14.77 -5.25
N ASP A 113 4.67 14.17 -6.21
CA ASP A 113 3.30 14.52 -6.57
C ASP A 113 2.28 13.78 -5.69
N LEU A 114 2.67 12.64 -5.13
CA LEU A 114 1.83 11.81 -4.26
C LEU A 114 2.70 11.05 -3.25
N TYR A 115 2.28 11.04 -2.01
CA TYR A 115 2.80 10.09 -1.02
C TYR A 115 1.92 8.85 -0.94
N LEU A 116 2.53 7.70 -0.69
CA LEU A 116 1.83 6.42 -0.53
C LEU A 116 2.32 5.71 0.73
N SER A 117 1.38 5.34 1.59
CA SER A 117 1.66 4.48 2.75
C SER A 117 0.57 3.42 2.86
N THR A 118 0.96 2.14 2.90
CA THR A 118 0.04 1.01 3.04
C THR A 118 0.22 0.26 4.36
N ASP A 119 1.28 0.57 5.12
CA ASP A 119 1.60 -0.11 6.36
C ASP A 119 0.75 0.40 7.54
N GLY A 120 0.12 -0.53 8.26
CA GLY A 120 -0.60 -0.27 9.52
C GLY A 120 0.30 -0.15 10.75
N GLY A 121 1.63 -0.20 10.60
CA GLY A 121 2.61 -0.21 11.68
C GLY A 121 3.06 1.16 12.17
N PHE A 122 3.64 1.18 13.36
CA PHE A 122 4.16 2.40 14.00
C PHE A 122 5.18 3.14 13.12
N TRP A 123 6.09 2.40 12.47
CA TRP A 123 7.15 2.99 11.67
C TRP A 123 6.63 3.76 10.44
N ALA A 124 5.51 3.32 9.85
CA ALA A 124 4.87 4.09 8.79
C ALA A 124 4.52 5.50 9.25
N GLY A 125 3.96 5.64 10.45
CA GLY A 125 3.64 6.95 11.02
C GLY A 125 4.88 7.81 11.34
N GLU A 126 6.02 7.18 11.66
CA GLU A 126 7.28 7.91 11.87
C GLU A 126 7.81 8.47 10.54
N HIS A 127 7.78 7.69 9.47
CA HIS A 127 8.18 8.12 8.13
C HIS A 127 7.31 9.26 7.59
N LEU A 128 6.03 9.28 7.95
CA LEU A 128 5.08 10.29 7.50
C LEU A 128 5.15 11.62 8.27
N LYS A 129 6.01 11.76 9.29
CA LYS A 129 6.10 12.99 10.11
C LYS A 129 6.38 14.25 9.29
N ILE A 130 7.11 14.11 8.21
CA ILE A 130 7.47 15.23 7.34
C ILE A 130 6.27 15.82 6.59
N LEU A 131 5.16 15.04 6.47
CA LEU A 131 3.98 15.47 5.74
C LEU A 131 3.11 16.48 6.51
N LYS A 132 3.45 16.78 7.77
CA LYS A 132 2.65 17.67 8.62
C LYS A 132 2.35 19.02 7.97
N ASP A 133 3.29 19.53 7.20
CA ASP A 133 3.21 20.84 6.56
C ASP A 133 3.38 20.75 5.01
N SER A 134 3.26 19.54 4.46
CA SER A 134 3.34 19.30 3.00
C SER A 134 1.99 19.53 2.34
N PRO A 135 1.94 20.23 1.20
CA PRO A 135 0.72 20.38 0.40
C PRO A 135 0.39 19.13 -0.42
N THR A 136 1.37 18.23 -0.58
CA THR A 136 1.25 17.01 -1.38
C THR A 136 0.32 16.00 -0.71
N PRO A 137 -0.66 15.44 -1.45
CA PRO A 137 -1.62 14.49 -0.88
C PRO A 137 -0.96 13.15 -0.50
N LEU A 138 -1.61 12.46 0.45
CA LEU A 138 -1.24 11.14 0.92
C LEU A 138 -2.31 10.12 0.49
N LEU A 139 -1.95 9.14 -0.30
CA LEU A 139 -2.75 7.95 -0.56
C LEU A 139 -2.60 6.98 0.61
N LEU A 140 -3.68 6.76 1.35
CA LEU A 140 -3.70 5.99 2.59
C LEU A 140 -4.92 5.06 2.63
N PRO A 141 -4.75 3.73 2.80
CA PRO A 141 -5.86 2.85 3.11
C PRO A 141 -6.38 3.12 4.53
N PHE A 142 -7.64 2.79 4.79
CA PHE A 142 -8.22 3.04 6.11
C PHE A 142 -7.50 2.28 7.23
N GLU A 143 -6.93 1.12 6.94
CA GLU A 143 -6.14 0.31 7.88
C GLU A 143 -4.71 0.82 8.08
N GLY A 144 -4.25 1.74 7.21
CA GLY A 144 -2.93 2.33 7.27
C GLY A 144 -2.74 3.19 8.51
N PHE A 145 -1.55 3.12 9.12
CA PHE A 145 -1.27 3.94 10.29
C PHE A 145 -0.82 5.35 9.89
N CYS A 146 -1.53 6.34 10.41
CA CYS A 146 -1.14 7.74 10.30
C CYS A 146 -1.43 8.48 11.61
N LYS A 147 -0.56 9.42 11.97
CA LYS A 147 -0.77 10.23 13.19
C LYS A 147 -1.92 11.20 13.02
N LYS A 148 -2.73 11.39 14.08
CA LYS A 148 -3.89 12.31 14.08
C LYS A 148 -3.53 13.74 13.63
N SER A 149 -2.34 14.21 13.98
CA SER A 149 -1.86 15.54 13.58
C SER A 149 -1.66 15.67 12.07
N ILE A 150 -1.27 14.60 11.41
CA ILE A 150 -1.10 14.52 9.96
C ILE A 150 -2.45 14.33 9.29
N LEU A 151 -3.29 13.41 9.78
CA LEU A 151 -4.64 13.15 9.25
C LEU A 151 -5.49 14.42 9.16
N LYS A 152 -5.40 15.31 10.14
CA LYS A 152 -6.16 16.57 10.17
C LYS A 152 -5.66 17.63 9.20
N LYS A 153 -4.41 17.60 8.82
CA LYS A 153 -3.76 18.66 8.02
C LYS A 153 -3.50 18.25 6.58
N CYS A 154 -3.08 17.01 6.38
CA CYS A 154 -2.74 16.50 5.06
C CYS A 154 -4.02 16.17 4.27
N LYS A 155 -3.99 16.39 2.96
CA LYS A 155 -5.03 15.90 2.06
C LYS A 155 -4.91 14.39 1.92
N ILE A 156 -5.93 13.64 2.37
CA ILE A 156 -5.93 12.17 2.32
C ILE A 156 -6.75 11.70 1.13
N ILE A 157 -6.14 10.88 0.30
CA ILE A 157 -6.83 10.13 -0.74
C ILE A 157 -7.04 8.73 -0.20
N PRO A 158 -8.27 8.25 -0.03
CA PRO A 158 -8.51 6.91 0.46
C PRO A 158 -8.09 5.87 -0.57
N ALA A 159 -7.21 4.95 -0.20
CA ALA A 159 -6.92 3.76 -0.98
C ALA A 159 -7.93 2.67 -0.63
N VAL A 160 -8.58 2.12 -1.64
CA VAL A 160 -9.62 1.10 -1.47
C VAL A 160 -9.08 -0.25 -1.86
N TYR A 161 -9.17 -1.21 -0.95
CA TYR A 161 -9.00 -2.60 -1.29
C TYR A 161 -10.35 -3.18 -1.75
N ASN A 162 -10.32 -4.10 -2.69
CA ASN A 162 -11.53 -4.80 -3.16
C ASN A 162 -11.95 -5.89 -2.17
N ASP A 163 -12.15 -5.50 -0.90
CA ASP A 163 -12.48 -6.36 0.23
C ASP A 163 -13.94 -6.26 0.69
N GLY A 164 -14.74 -5.44 0.02
CA GLY A 164 -16.16 -5.23 0.28
C GLY A 164 -16.45 -4.20 1.38
N LEU A 165 -15.62 -4.04 2.41
CA LEU A 165 -15.88 -3.11 3.51
C LEU A 165 -15.53 -1.67 3.11
N THR A 166 -14.30 -1.45 2.68
CA THR A 166 -13.80 -0.13 2.27
C THR A 166 -14.51 0.40 1.01
N SER A 167 -14.82 -0.47 0.06
CA SER A 167 -15.55 -0.10 -1.15
C SER A 167 -16.96 0.40 -0.87
N ASN A 168 -17.68 -0.20 0.08
CA ASN A 168 -19.03 0.23 0.44
C ASN A 168 -19.05 1.60 1.12
N ILE A 169 -18.05 1.90 1.97
CA ILE A 169 -17.97 3.20 2.67
C ILE A 169 -17.65 4.37 1.72
N ILE A 170 -16.92 4.11 0.63
CA ILE A 170 -16.52 5.18 -0.30
C ILE A 170 -17.59 5.46 -1.34
N ASN A 171 -18.45 4.49 -1.63
CA ASN A 171 -19.53 4.64 -2.61
C ASN A 171 -20.79 5.32 -2.04
N GLU A 172 -20.87 5.50 -0.72
CA GLU A 172 -21.86 6.32 -0.03
C GLU A 172 -21.37 7.79 0.11
#